data_ddfc2064d7cae82064aa69a66d839310
#
_entry.id   ddfc2064d7cae82064aa69a66d839310
#
_cell.length_a   1.000
_cell.length_b   1.000
_cell.length_c   1.000
_cell.angle_alpha   90.00
_cell.angle_beta   90.00
_cell.angle_gamma   90.00
#
_symmetry.space_group_name_H-M   'P 1'
#
loop_
_entity.id
_entity.type
_entity.pdbx_description
1 polymer ?
#
loop_
_entity_poly.entity_id
_entity_poly.type
_entity_poly.pdbx_seq_one_letter_code
_entity_poly.pdbx_strand_id
1 'polypeptide(L)'
;MKRGGMSLAAMSLVLGVAACGAANETSSSAGGSSESSGSSAAGSIKGAGASAMEKAQGEWMAKFTDTNPDATVEYSPDGSGTGREKFINGAVNFAGSDSAMDEEEMAQAKDKGCTGETIQFPVYVSPIAVAYNLEGVDELNLSPEVMADIFNRKITQWDDAKIKADNPDAELPSTKITTVNRSDDSGTTENFQNYLAAAAPENWPHEPGDAWPVKGGEAAKGTSGVVDAIGAGEGTIGYADASQIGDLGAAKVKAGDEFIEYSPEAAAKVLETAKRTDEGSKTNFAVELDQANAGDGVYPVVLVSYAIACTDYDDAEAATTTKAYLEYISSQEGQDAATEAAGNAPLSEAAQENAKSALSNIKVD
;
A
#
# COMPACT_ATOMS: atom_id res chain seq x y z
N MET A 1 42.89 -44.74 -32.76
CA MET A 1 42.85 -45.24 -34.14
C MET A 1 41.97 -44.31 -34.97
N LYS A 2 42.62 -43.77 -36.07
CA LYS A 2 42.09 -43.16 -37.31
C LYS A 2 41.15 -41.97 -37.15
N ARG A 3 41.57 -40.67 -37.40
CA ARG A 3 41.89 -40.01 -38.69
C ARG A 3 40.59 -39.84 -39.50
N GLY A 4 40.12 -38.70 -39.89
CA GLY A 4 40.54 -37.50 -40.56
C GLY A 4 39.25 -36.97 -41.11
N GLY A 5 39.04 -35.80 -41.58
CA GLY A 5 39.76 -35.00 -42.47
C GLY A 5 39.08 -33.67 -42.73
N MET A 6 39.91 -32.78 -43.01
CA MET A 6 39.80 -31.37 -43.38
C MET A 6 39.22 -31.18 -44.79
N SER A 7 38.42 -30.13 -45.02
CA SER A 7 38.41 -29.48 -46.35
C SER A 7 38.00 -28.01 -46.24
N LEU A 8 38.89 -27.16 -46.68
CA LEU A 8 38.75 -25.73 -47.01
C LEU A 8 38.15 -25.55 -48.41
N ALA A 9 37.42 -24.46 -48.62
CA ALA A 9 37.43 -23.64 -49.88
C ALA A 9 36.58 -22.39 -49.55
N ALA A 10 37.11 -21.20 -49.43
CA ALA A 10 37.69 -20.25 -50.34
C ALA A 10 36.66 -19.45 -51.17
N MET A 11 36.51 -18.17 -50.78
CA MET A 11 36.72 -16.97 -51.59
C MET A 11 35.78 -16.62 -52.76
N SER A 12 35.06 -15.47 -52.63
CA SER A 12 35.01 -14.49 -53.72
C SER A 12 34.49 -13.13 -53.26
N LEU A 13 35.35 -12.15 -53.38
CA LEU A 13 35.16 -10.69 -53.29
C LEU A 13 34.51 -10.19 -54.60
N VAL A 14 33.49 -9.31 -54.54
CA VAL A 14 33.18 -8.38 -55.64
C VAL A 14 32.94 -6.98 -55.07
N LEU A 15 33.84 -6.06 -55.41
CA LEU A 15 33.69 -4.61 -55.28
C LEU A 15 32.83 -4.10 -56.47
N GLY A 16 31.94 -3.14 -56.18
CA GLY A 16 31.25 -2.35 -57.21
C GLY A 16 31.07 -0.91 -56.73
N VAL A 17 31.71 0.01 -57.43
CA VAL A 17 31.87 1.43 -57.15
C VAL A 17 30.76 2.28 -57.78
N ALA A 18 30.30 3.27 -57.00
CA ALA A 18 29.79 4.64 -57.27
C ALA A 18 29.00 4.97 -58.59
N ALA A 19 27.90 5.73 -58.37
CA ALA A 19 27.61 6.92 -59.18
C ALA A 19 26.62 7.86 -58.45
N CYS A 20 27.00 9.15 -58.43
CA CYS A 20 26.19 10.30 -57.98
C CYS A 20 25.04 10.60 -58.96
N GLY A 21 23.94 11.14 -58.44
CA GLY A 21 22.89 11.79 -59.26
C GLY A 21 21.95 12.60 -58.36
N ALA A 22 21.92 13.91 -58.59
CA ALA A 22 21.26 14.93 -57.81
C ALA A 22 19.73 15.09 -58.02
N ALA A 23 19.11 15.60 -56.99
CA ALA A 23 17.94 16.50 -56.91
C ALA A 23 16.58 16.04 -57.44
N ASN A 24 15.58 15.95 -56.57
CA ASN A 24 14.41 16.83 -56.57
C ASN A 24 13.63 16.73 -55.26
N GLU A 25 13.13 17.90 -54.81
CA GLU A 25 12.38 18.11 -53.59
C GLU A 25 10.96 17.54 -53.73
N THR A 26 10.46 16.86 -52.66
CA THR A 26 9.05 16.91 -52.29
C THR A 26 8.92 16.66 -50.79
N SER A 27 8.36 17.63 -50.11
CA SER A 27 8.00 17.67 -48.70
C SER A 27 7.15 16.48 -48.31
N SER A 28 7.60 15.69 -47.36
CA SER A 28 6.74 14.78 -46.59
C SER A 28 7.00 15.02 -45.12
N SER A 29 5.98 15.47 -44.43
CA SER A 29 5.92 15.70 -42.99
C SER A 29 6.41 14.45 -42.27
N ALA A 30 7.61 14.50 -41.73
CA ALA A 30 8.04 13.60 -40.67
C ALA A 30 7.34 14.04 -39.37
N GLY A 31 6.40 13.23 -38.90
CA GLY A 31 5.91 13.33 -37.55
C GLY A 31 7.10 13.22 -36.60
N GLY A 32 7.41 14.32 -35.93
CA GLY A 32 8.38 14.35 -34.87
C GLY A 32 7.81 13.51 -33.72
N SER A 33 8.36 12.35 -33.52
CA SER A 33 8.36 11.73 -32.21
C SER A 33 9.10 12.70 -31.31
N SER A 34 8.38 13.40 -30.45
CA SER A 34 9.00 14.07 -29.32
C SER A 34 9.59 12.97 -28.45
N GLU A 35 10.86 12.65 -28.65
CA GLU A 35 11.64 12.02 -27.61
C GLU A 35 11.65 13.02 -26.45
N SER A 36 10.81 12.74 -25.46
CA SER A 36 10.96 13.29 -24.13
C SER A 36 12.33 12.82 -23.65
N SER A 37 13.31 13.69 -23.70
CA SER A 37 14.57 13.52 -22.99
C SER A 37 14.30 13.70 -21.49
N GLY A 38 13.48 12.82 -20.92
CA GLY A 38 13.42 12.60 -19.50
C GLY A 38 14.72 11.95 -19.06
N SER A 39 15.40 12.52 -18.10
CA SER A 39 16.51 11.88 -17.40
C SER A 39 16.06 10.48 -16.98
N SER A 40 16.75 9.43 -17.44
CA SER A 40 16.43 8.06 -17.03
C SER A 40 16.71 7.90 -15.54
N ALA A 41 15.85 7.18 -14.83
CA ALA A 41 16.10 6.85 -13.43
C ALA A 41 17.38 6.03 -13.29
N ALA A 42 18.22 6.42 -12.35
CA ALA A 42 19.51 5.77 -12.08
C ALA A 42 19.87 5.91 -10.58
N GLY A 43 20.88 5.16 -10.14
CA GLY A 43 21.34 5.20 -8.75
C GLY A 43 20.43 4.44 -7.77
N SER A 44 20.58 4.72 -6.48
CA SER A 44 19.89 3.97 -5.42
C SER A 44 19.07 4.89 -4.55
N ILE A 45 17.80 4.54 -4.34
CA ILE A 45 16.90 5.20 -3.40
C ILE A 45 16.39 4.22 -2.35
N LYS A 46 16.05 4.74 -1.17
CA LYS A 46 15.54 3.98 -0.04
C LYS A 46 14.19 4.50 0.38
N GLY A 47 13.29 3.57 0.65
CA GLY A 47 12.02 3.80 1.28
C GLY A 47 11.86 2.96 2.55
N ALA A 48 10.98 3.38 3.43
CA ALA A 48 10.61 2.60 4.61
C ALA A 48 9.17 2.92 5.03
N GLY A 49 8.53 2.01 5.76
CA GLY A 49 7.26 2.30 6.38
C GLY A 49 6.26 1.16 6.40
N ALA A 50 5.04 1.44 5.94
CA ALA A 50 3.89 0.55 6.04
C ALA A 50 4.19 -0.88 5.60
N SER A 51 4.04 -1.82 6.54
CA SER A 51 4.18 -3.25 6.27
C SER A 51 2.96 -3.86 5.55
N ALA A 52 1.84 -3.14 5.52
CA ALA A 52 0.67 -3.49 4.71
C ALA A 52 1.01 -3.52 3.22
N MET A 53 1.82 -2.56 2.75
CA MET A 53 2.24 -2.47 1.33
C MET A 53 3.35 -3.45 0.92
N GLU A 54 3.84 -4.33 1.79
CA GLU A 54 5.05 -5.14 1.52
C GLU A 54 4.97 -5.90 0.19
N LYS A 55 3.83 -6.55 -0.11
CA LYS A 55 3.63 -7.27 -1.37
C LYS A 55 3.60 -6.35 -2.59
N ALA A 56 2.85 -5.26 -2.51
CA ALA A 56 2.79 -4.26 -3.58
C ALA A 56 4.16 -3.63 -3.84
N GLN A 57 4.89 -3.26 -2.79
CA GLN A 57 6.25 -2.71 -2.89
C GLN A 57 7.21 -3.71 -3.54
N GLY A 58 7.11 -5.01 -3.21
CA GLY A 58 7.92 -6.05 -3.84
C GLY A 58 7.71 -6.11 -5.35
N GLU A 59 6.48 -6.10 -5.81
CA GLU A 59 6.14 -6.11 -7.23
C GLU A 59 6.53 -4.81 -7.93
N TRP A 60 6.22 -3.66 -7.32
CA TRP A 60 6.61 -2.36 -7.86
C TRP A 60 8.11 -2.22 -8.07
N MET A 61 8.91 -2.61 -7.07
CA MET A 61 10.38 -2.57 -7.17
C MET A 61 10.89 -3.47 -8.29
N ALA A 62 10.35 -4.69 -8.42
CA ALA A 62 10.74 -5.62 -9.47
C ALA A 62 10.44 -5.07 -10.87
N LYS A 63 9.21 -4.64 -11.12
CA LYS A 63 8.78 -4.08 -12.42
C LYS A 63 9.48 -2.77 -12.76
N PHE A 64 9.68 -1.89 -11.78
CA PHE A 64 10.40 -0.64 -11.99
C PHE A 64 11.86 -0.88 -12.41
N THR A 65 12.55 -1.83 -11.77
CA THR A 65 13.93 -2.18 -12.08
C THR A 65 14.05 -2.84 -13.46
N ASP A 66 13.07 -3.64 -13.89
CA ASP A 66 13.05 -4.23 -15.23
C ASP A 66 13.07 -3.16 -16.34
N THR A 67 12.41 -2.03 -16.11
CA THR A 67 12.35 -0.89 -17.05
C THR A 67 13.42 0.16 -16.82
N ASN A 68 14.03 0.19 -15.63
CA ASN A 68 15.08 1.14 -15.21
C ASN A 68 16.29 0.37 -14.64
N PRO A 69 17.08 -0.34 -15.46
CA PRO A 69 18.11 -1.26 -14.98
C PRO A 69 19.27 -0.57 -14.25
N ASP A 70 19.43 0.74 -14.41
CA ASP A 70 20.45 1.55 -13.73
C ASP A 70 19.96 2.09 -12.37
N ALA A 71 18.68 1.87 -12.02
CA ALA A 71 18.09 2.27 -10.76
C ALA A 71 17.95 1.09 -9.77
N THR A 72 18.13 1.37 -8.49
CA THR A 72 17.86 0.43 -7.39
C THR A 72 16.93 1.08 -6.39
N VAL A 73 15.86 0.39 -6.07
CA VAL A 73 14.91 0.81 -5.03
C VAL A 73 14.92 -0.22 -3.91
N GLU A 74 15.10 0.24 -2.68
CA GLU A 74 14.99 -0.58 -1.48
C GLU A 74 13.80 -0.10 -0.65
N TYR A 75 13.01 -1.04 -0.10
CA TYR A 75 11.92 -0.71 0.83
C TYR A 75 11.99 -1.59 2.09
N SER A 76 11.92 -0.95 3.26
CA SER A 76 11.89 -1.63 4.56
C SER A 76 10.50 -1.57 5.17
N PRO A 77 9.76 -2.69 5.33
CA PRO A 77 8.41 -2.70 5.89
C PRO A 77 8.42 -2.63 7.43
N ASP A 78 8.95 -1.52 7.97
CA ASP A 78 9.24 -1.34 9.40
C ASP A 78 8.03 -0.87 10.24
N GLY A 79 6.89 -0.57 9.62
CA GLY A 79 5.71 0.06 10.17
C GLY A 79 5.62 1.54 9.80
N SER A 80 4.37 2.06 9.75
CA SER A 80 4.08 3.43 9.29
C SER A 80 4.77 4.50 10.13
N GLY A 81 4.69 4.42 11.47
CA GLY A 81 5.33 5.37 12.37
C GLY A 81 6.85 5.39 12.22
N THR A 82 7.50 4.20 12.18
CA THR A 82 8.96 4.11 11.93
C THR A 82 9.34 4.68 10.55
N GLY A 83 8.49 4.46 9.52
CA GLY A 83 8.69 5.02 8.19
C GLY A 83 8.68 6.54 8.18
N ARG A 84 7.65 7.14 8.80
CA ARG A 84 7.54 8.60 8.96
C ARG A 84 8.73 9.17 9.74
N GLU A 85 9.12 8.52 10.86
CA GLU A 85 10.27 8.94 11.65
C GLU A 85 11.57 8.92 10.83
N LYS A 86 11.84 7.86 10.07
CA LYS A 86 13.02 7.76 9.19
C LYS A 86 13.01 8.84 8.11
N PHE A 87 11.86 9.12 7.52
CA PHE A 87 11.69 10.18 6.52
C PHE A 87 11.94 11.56 7.13
N ILE A 88 11.32 11.87 8.27
CA ILE A 88 11.53 13.13 9.03
C ILE A 88 13.01 13.37 9.32
N ASN A 89 13.75 12.32 9.63
CA ASN A 89 15.19 12.42 9.94
C ASN A 89 16.11 12.33 8.70
N GLY A 90 15.57 12.28 7.48
CA GLY A 90 16.32 12.21 6.22
C GLY A 90 17.07 10.89 6.01
N ALA A 91 16.66 9.82 6.69
CA ALA A 91 17.30 8.50 6.57
C ALA A 91 16.85 7.70 5.33
N VAL A 92 15.72 8.09 4.73
CA VAL A 92 15.15 7.50 3.51
C VAL A 92 14.69 8.59 2.54
N ASN A 93 14.63 8.27 1.25
CA ASN A 93 14.21 9.19 0.19
C ASN A 93 12.69 9.35 0.15
N PHE A 94 11.96 8.31 0.51
CA PHE A 94 10.50 8.33 0.59
C PHE A 94 10.01 7.45 1.74
N ALA A 95 8.79 7.69 2.20
CA ALA A 95 8.13 6.78 3.13
C ALA A 95 6.81 6.27 2.55
N GLY A 96 6.41 5.08 3.01
CA GLY A 96 5.06 4.57 2.87
C GLY A 96 4.37 4.58 4.22
N SER A 97 3.14 5.09 4.30
CA SER A 97 2.42 5.15 5.57
C SER A 97 0.92 4.96 5.38
N ASP A 98 0.30 4.10 6.20
CA ASP A 98 -1.15 3.91 6.20
C ASP A 98 -1.87 5.05 6.95
N SER A 99 -1.12 6.00 7.48
CA SER A 99 -1.60 7.25 8.06
C SER A 99 -0.90 8.42 7.40
N ALA A 100 -1.63 9.47 7.08
CA ALA A 100 -1.02 10.71 6.59
C ALA A 100 -0.14 11.35 7.69
N MET A 101 0.90 12.06 7.28
CA MET A 101 1.64 12.93 8.20
C MET A 101 0.74 14.10 8.61
N ASP A 102 0.79 14.44 9.88
CA ASP A 102 0.17 15.63 10.40
C ASP A 102 1.02 16.90 10.14
N GLU A 103 0.49 18.07 10.51
CA GLU A 103 1.17 19.35 10.29
C GLU A 103 2.49 19.45 11.07
N GLU A 104 2.57 18.85 12.28
CA GLU A 104 3.76 18.86 13.11
C GLU A 104 4.85 17.97 12.50
N GLU A 105 4.50 16.77 12.07
CA GLU A 105 5.40 15.84 11.36
C GLU A 105 5.94 16.46 10.07
N MET A 106 5.06 17.09 9.26
CA MET A 106 5.47 17.79 8.03
C MET A 106 6.41 18.96 8.31
N ALA A 107 6.17 19.72 9.37
CA ALA A 107 7.07 20.80 9.79
C ALA A 107 8.42 20.25 10.25
N GLN A 108 8.44 19.16 11.02
CA GLN A 108 9.67 18.50 11.44
C GLN A 108 10.47 17.93 10.26
N ALA A 109 9.80 17.34 9.25
CA ALA A 109 10.45 16.85 8.05
C ALA A 109 11.15 17.99 7.29
N LYS A 110 10.49 19.13 7.14
CA LYS A 110 11.06 20.34 6.51
C LYS A 110 12.29 20.86 7.27
N ASP A 111 12.29 20.75 8.59
CA ASP A 111 13.41 21.25 9.41
C ASP A 111 14.62 20.31 9.43
N LYS A 112 14.44 19.02 9.14
CA LYS A 112 15.47 17.99 9.35
C LYS A 112 15.81 17.20 8.09
N GLY A 113 14.81 16.65 7.40
CA GLY A 113 14.99 15.63 6.36
C GLY A 113 14.70 16.11 4.95
N CYS A 114 13.82 17.08 4.77
CA CYS A 114 13.49 17.65 3.48
C CYS A 114 14.13 19.01 3.29
N THR A 115 14.77 19.23 2.14
CA THR A 115 15.29 20.57 1.78
C THR A 115 14.15 21.51 1.36
N GLY A 116 13.00 20.97 0.95
CA GLY A 116 11.81 21.70 0.54
C GLY A 116 10.58 21.38 1.39
N GLU A 117 9.43 21.28 0.75
CA GLU A 117 8.17 20.89 1.37
C GLU A 117 7.97 19.37 1.31
N THR A 118 7.17 18.85 2.22
CA THR A 118 6.71 17.45 2.18
C THR A 118 5.54 17.34 1.21
N ILE A 119 5.55 16.31 0.38
CA ILE A 119 4.40 15.87 -0.40
C ILE A 119 3.87 14.55 0.13
N GLN A 120 2.55 14.37 0.11
CA GLN A 120 1.91 13.09 0.42
C GLN A 120 0.64 12.91 -0.40
N PHE A 121 0.43 11.70 -0.89
CA PHE A 121 -0.74 11.34 -1.68
C PHE A 121 -1.06 9.84 -1.52
N PRO A 122 -2.34 9.43 -1.62
CA PRO A 122 -2.73 8.03 -1.62
C PRO A 122 -2.06 7.25 -2.75
N VAL A 123 -1.53 6.06 -2.43
CA VAL A 123 -0.86 5.19 -3.41
C VAL A 123 -1.34 3.74 -3.34
N TYR A 124 -1.90 3.33 -2.21
CA TYR A 124 -2.37 1.97 -2.00
C TYR A 124 -3.64 1.98 -1.15
N VAL A 125 -4.65 1.24 -1.58
CA VAL A 125 -5.94 1.14 -0.90
C VAL A 125 -6.27 -0.33 -0.74
N SER A 126 -6.41 -0.79 0.49
CA SER A 126 -6.62 -2.20 0.77
C SER A 126 -7.63 -2.43 1.89
N PRO A 127 -8.41 -3.50 1.83
CA PRO A 127 -9.20 -3.93 2.99
C PRO A 127 -8.27 -4.40 4.11
N ILE A 128 -8.62 -4.06 5.34
CA ILE A 128 -8.06 -4.66 6.55
C ILE A 128 -8.93 -5.88 6.87
N ALA A 129 -8.40 -7.08 6.68
CA ALA A 129 -9.10 -8.29 7.07
C ALA A 129 -9.10 -8.45 8.59
N VAL A 130 -10.24 -8.76 9.15
CA VAL A 130 -10.37 -9.22 10.54
C VAL A 130 -10.14 -10.73 10.52
N ALA A 131 -8.86 -11.11 10.60
CA ALA A 131 -8.42 -12.48 10.41
C ALA A 131 -8.51 -13.30 11.69
N TYR A 132 -8.89 -14.56 11.56
CA TYR A 132 -9.02 -15.48 12.71
C TYR A 132 -8.51 -16.89 12.36
N ASN A 133 -8.16 -17.63 13.41
CA ASN A 133 -7.83 -19.04 13.35
C ASN A 133 -8.74 -19.81 14.34
N LEU A 134 -9.80 -20.43 13.83
CA LEU A 134 -10.81 -21.13 14.61
C LEU A 134 -11.27 -22.38 13.88
N GLU A 135 -10.87 -23.56 14.37
CA GLU A 135 -11.18 -24.84 13.74
C GLU A 135 -12.69 -25.09 13.65
N GLY A 136 -13.15 -25.49 12.46
CA GLY A 136 -14.56 -25.81 12.19
C GLY A 136 -15.48 -24.61 11.98
N VAL A 137 -14.94 -23.39 11.88
CA VAL A 137 -15.71 -22.17 11.59
C VAL A 137 -15.19 -21.56 10.28
N ASP A 138 -15.84 -21.92 9.16
CA ASP A 138 -15.44 -21.45 7.83
C ASP A 138 -15.99 -20.05 7.52
N GLU A 139 -17.13 -19.67 8.12
CA GLU A 139 -17.74 -18.35 7.97
C GLU A 139 -18.01 -17.73 9.34
N LEU A 140 -17.59 -16.49 9.50
CA LEU A 140 -17.80 -15.70 10.73
C LEU A 140 -18.30 -14.30 10.37
N ASN A 141 -19.37 -13.89 11.02
CA ASN A 141 -19.96 -12.57 10.92
C ASN A 141 -19.71 -11.78 12.20
N LEU A 142 -19.27 -10.55 12.09
CA LEU A 142 -19.05 -9.67 13.24
C LEU A 142 -19.66 -8.29 12.99
N SER A 143 -20.59 -7.90 13.87
CA SER A 143 -21.04 -6.51 13.96
C SER A 143 -19.96 -5.62 14.58
N PRO A 144 -19.95 -4.30 14.30
CA PRO A 144 -18.97 -3.37 14.86
C PRO A 144 -18.88 -3.43 16.39
N GLU A 145 -20.02 -3.53 17.06
CA GLU A 145 -20.11 -3.59 18.50
C GLU A 145 -19.52 -4.89 19.08
N VAL A 146 -19.77 -6.01 18.39
CA VAL A 146 -19.20 -7.32 18.79
C VAL A 146 -17.71 -7.32 18.58
N MET A 147 -17.25 -6.80 17.45
CA MET A 147 -15.82 -6.66 17.14
C MET A 147 -15.12 -5.77 18.18
N ALA A 148 -15.67 -4.58 18.45
CA ALA A 148 -15.13 -3.68 19.48
C ALA A 148 -15.07 -4.34 20.86
N ASP A 149 -16.10 -5.08 21.27
CA ASP A 149 -16.11 -5.79 22.55
C ASP A 149 -15.09 -6.95 22.59
N ILE A 150 -14.83 -7.63 21.47
CA ILE A 150 -13.76 -8.64 21.37
C ILE A 150 -12.39 -7.96 21.55
N PHE A 151 -12.08 -6.96 20.77
CA PHE A 151 -10.77 -6.29 20.80
C PHE A 151 -10.56 -5.47 22.08
N ASN A 152 -11.63 -5.00 22.71
CA ASN A 152 -11.60 -4.38 24.03
C ASN A 152 -11.63 -5.42 25.18
N ARG A 153 -11.61 -6.75 24.83
CA ARG A 153 -11.54 -7.89 25.75
C ARG A 153 -12.72 -7.99 26.73
N LYS A 154 -13.89 -7.46 26.35
CA LYS A 154 -15.16 -7.67 27.06
C LYS A 154 -15.76 -9.03 26.69
N ILE A 155 -15.65 -9.43 25.41
CA ILE A 155 -15.98 -10.79 24.94
C ILE A 155 -14.67 -11.59 24.88
N THR A 156 -14.65 -12.75 25.55
CA THR A 156 -13.41 -13.54 25.72
C THR A 156 -13.56 -15.00 25.31
N GLN A 157 -14.74 -15.40 24.81
CA GLN A 157 -15.02 -16.77 24.34
C GLN A 157 -15.79 -16.70 23.02
N TRP A 158 -15.49 -17.62 22.10
CA TRP A 158 -16.12 -17.65 20.78
C TRP A 158 -17.61 -18.02 20.84
N ASP A 159 -18.06 -18.75 21.85
CA ASP A 159 -19.47 -19.11 22.04
C ASP A 159 -20.31 -18.06 22.80
N ASP A 160 -19.78 -16.82 22.93
CA ASP A 160 -20.50 -15.70 23.53
C ASP A 160 -21.85 -15.45 22.82
N ALA A 161 -22.86 -15.07 23.61
CA ALA A 161 -24.22 -14.86 23.09
C ALA A 161 -24.31 -13.77 22.01
N LYS A 162 -23.43 -12.75 22.05
CA LYS A 162 -23.40 -11.69 21.07
C LYS A 162 -22.83 -12.18 19.74
N ILE A 163 -21.75 -12.99 19.78
CA ILE A 163 -21.18 -13.60 18.56
C ILE A 163 -22.20 -14.56 17.96
N LYS A 164 -22.87 -15.39 18.78
CA LYS A 164 -23.95 -16.29 18.32
C LYS A 164 -25.11 -15.54 17.67
N ALA A 165 -25.43 -14.33 18.14
CA ALA A 165 -26.50 -13.51 17.55
C ALA A 165 -26.17 -13.05 16.13
N ASP A 166 -24.88 -12.75 15.85
CA ASP A 166 -24.41 -12.44 14.50
C ASP A 166 -24.28 -13.70 13.62
N ASN A 167 -24.23 -14.90 14.22
CA ASN A 167 -23.95 -16.18 13.57
C ASN A 167 -24.95 -17.26 14.00
N PRO A 168 -26.26 -17.11 13.73
CA PRO A 168 -27.29 -18.01 14.27
C PRO A 168 -27.18 -19.45 13.78
N ASP A 169 -26.58 -19.67 12.62
CA ASP A 169 -26.41 -20.98 11.98
C ASP A 169 -25.05 -21.63 12.22
N ALA A 170 -24.11 -20.94 12.88
CA ALA A 170 -22.76 -21.44 13.13
C ALA A 170 -22.65 -22.21 14.46
N GLU A 171 -21.94 -23.33 14.45
CA GLU A 171 -21.58 -24.07 15.66
C GLU A 171 -20.26 -23.49 16.24
N LEU A 172 -20.38 -22.42 17.04
CA LEU A 172 -19.24 -21.75 17.64
C LEU A 172 -18.72 -22.54 18.85
N PRO A 173 -17.41 -22.87 18.91
CA PRO A 173 -16.82 -23.59 20.01
C PRO A 173 -16.68 -22.74 21.28
N SER A 174 -16.62 -23.36 22.45
CA SER A 174 -16.34 -22.66 23.71
C SER A 174 -14.83 -22.38 23.91
N THR A 175 -14.11 -22.12 22.82
CA THR A 175 -12.69 -21.78 22.81
C THR A 175 -12.49 -20.33 23.28
N LYS A 176 -11.42 -20.09 24.02
CA LYS A 176 -11.07 -18.75 24.48
C LYS A 176 -10.54 -17.91 23.32
N ILE A 177 -11.01 -16.65 23.24
CA ILE A 177 -10.49 -15.68 22.28
C ILE A 177 -9.14 -15.13 22.76
N THR A 178 -8.14 -15.16 21.87
CA THR A 178 -6.88 -14.45 22.03
C THR A 178 -6.77 -13.40 20.93
N THR A 179 -6.80 -12.11 21.31
CA THR A 179 -6.63 -11.01 20.37
C THR A 179 -5.15 -10.82 20.04
N VAL A 180 -4.84 -10.60 18.77
CA VAL A 180 -3.50 -10.29 18.27
C VAL A 180 -3.49 -8.87 17.71
N ASN A 181 -2.58 -8.03 18.18
CA ASN A 181 -2.42 -6.64 17.76
C ASN A 181 -0.98 -6.33 17.37
N ARG A 182 -0.77 -5.17 16.77
CA ARG A 182 0.57 -4.65 16.45
C ARG A 182 1.32 -4.23 17.72
N SER A 183 2.61 -4.48 17.75
CA SER A 183 3.53 -4.06 18.82
C SER A 183 4.36 -2.83 18.46
N ASP A 184 4.31 -2.41 17.22
CA ASP A 184 4.96 -1.23 16.63
C ASP A 184 3.94 -0.16 16.30
N ASP A 185 4.39 1.07 16.07
CA ASP A 185 3.55 2.19 15.64
C ASP A 185 3.06 1.94 14.20
N SER A 186 1.78 1.65 14.07
CA SER A 186 1.17 1.06 12.88
C SER A 186 -0.03 1.86 12.38
N GLY A 187 0.06 2.38 11.16
CA GLY A 187 -1.09 3.00 10.51
C GLY A 187 -2.23 2.01 10.24
N THR A 188 -1.96 0.71 10.05
CA THR A 188 -3.02 -0.32 10.01
C THR A 188 -3.79 -0.36 11.32
N THR A 189 -3.09 -0.26 12.46
CA THR A 189 -3.70 -0.16 13.80
C THR A 189 -4.56 1.09 13.92
N GLU A 190 -4.07 2.23 13.46
CA GLU A 190 -4.81 3.50 13.50
C GLU A 190 -6.09 3.43 12.66
N ASN A 191 -6.01 2.92 11.42
CA ASN A 191 -7.19 2.77 10.56
C ASN A 191 -8.22 1.80 11.15
N PHE A 192 -7.78 0.70 11.76
CA PHE A 192 -8.67 -0.22 12.45
C PHE A 192 -9.34 0.42 13.68
N GLN A 193 -8.61 1.19 14.46
CA GLN A 193 -9.17 1.95 15.59
C GLN A 193 -10.11 3.07 15.14
N ASN A 194 -9.79 3.78 14.04
CA ASN A 194 -10.68 4.78 13.44
C ASN A 194 -12.05 4.16 13.09
N TYR A 195 -12.02 2.99 12.46
CA TYR A 195 -13.24 2.26 12.17
C TYR A 195 -14.02 1.89 13.45
N LEU A 196 -13.36 1.29 14.46
CA LEU A 196 -14.04 0.90 15.71
C LEU A 196 -14.62 2.10 16.46
N ALA A 197 -13.88 3.22 16.51
CA ALA A 197 -14.34 4.45 17.16
C ALA A 197 -15.51 5.09 16.42
N ALA A 198 -15.51 5.04 15.09
CA ALA A 198 -16.59 5.60 14.27
C ALA A 198 -17.85 4.73 14.28
N ALA A 199 -17.72 3.41 14.14
CA ALA A 199 -18.85 2.49 13.98
C ALA A 199 -19.41 1.96 15.32
N ALA A 200 -18.60 1.93 16.41
CA ALA A 200 -19.02 1.41 17.72
C ALA A 200 -18.49 2.27 18.89
N PRO A 201 -18.74 3.59 18.94
CA PRO A 201 -18.11 4.52 19.90
C PRO A 201 -18.40 4.17 21.37
N GLU A 202 -19.55 3.57 21.68
CA GLU A 202 -19.88 3.14 23.04
C GLU A 202 -19.10 1.90 23.50
N ASN A 203 -18.65 1.07 22.53
CA ASN A 203 -17.92 -0.17 22.80
C ASN A 203 -16.41 0.04 22.71
N TRP A 204 -15.95 1.04 21.93
CA TRP A 204 -14.55 1.42 21.73
C TRP A 204 -14.28 2.83 22.24
N PRO A 205 -14.03 3.02 23.57
CA PRO A 205 -13.87 4.34 24.19
C PRO A 205 -12.41 4.87 24.12
N HIS A 206 -11.63 4.43 23.16
CA HIS A 206 -10.22 4.79 22.99
C HIS A 206 -10.10 5.80 21.85
N GLU A 207 -9.23 6.81 22.04
CA GLU A 207 -8.82 7.70 20.96
C GLU A 207 -7.98 6.88 19.94
N PRO A 208 -8.30 6.94 18.65
CA PRO A 208 -7.52 6.27 17.62
C PRO A 208 -6.08 6.77 17.56
N GLY A 209 -5.16 5.87 17.23
CA GLY A 209 -3.74 6.18 17.06
C GLY A 209 -2.99 4.95 16.57
N ASP A 210 -1.72 5.12 16.23
CA ASP A 210 -0.87 4.07 15.69
C ASP A 210 -0.40 3.03 16.74
N ALA A 211 -0.48 3.38 18.03
CA ALA A 211 -0.22 2.47 19.14
C ALA A 211 -1.49 1.76 19.62
N TRP A 212 -1.38 0.46 19.96
CA TRP A 212 -2.52 -0.31 20.48
C TRP A 212 -2.84 0.05 21.94
N PRO A 213 -4.08 0.50 22.27
CA PRO A 213 -4.40 1.04 23.59
C PRO A 213 -4.77 -0.03 24.63
N VAL A 214 -5.18 -1.24 24.21
CA VAL A 214 -5.74 -2.26 25.11
C VAL A 214 -4.64 -3.21 25.59
N LYS A 215 -4.53 -3.38 26.91
CA LYS A 215 -3.54 -4.28 27.51
C LYS A 215 -3.95 -5.73 27.44
N GLY A 216 -3.01 -6.61 27.16
CA GLY A 216 -3.18 -8.06 27.07
C GLY A 216 -3.52 -8.50 25.64
N GLY A 217 -3.69 -9.82 25.44
CA GLY A 217 -3.62 -10.43 24.11
C GLY A 217 -2.18 -10.71 23.73
N GLU A 218 -1.96 -10.95 22.45
CA GLU A 218 -0.63 -11.10 21.86
C GLU A 218 -0.30 -9.86 21.04
N ALA A 219 0.98 -9.53 20.97
CA ALA A 219 1.45 -8.38 20.21
C ALA A 219 2.61 -8.80 19.31
N ALA A 220 2.52 -8.45 18.02
CA ALA A 220 3.53 -8.83 17.03
C ALA A 220 3.91 -7.65 16.14
N LYS A 221 5.16 -7.62 15.67
CA LYS A 221 5.67 -6.55 14.82
C LYS A 221 5.32 -6.79 13.37
N GLY A 222 4.83 -5.76 12.70
CA GLY A 222 4.51 -5.78 11.27
C GLY A 222 3.28 -6.61 10.93
N THR A 223 2.84 -6.56 9.68
CA THR A 223 1.70 -7.34 9.19
C THR A 223 1.99 -8.82 9.22
N SER A 224 3.14 -9.25 8.70
CA SER A 224 3.54 -10.67 8.68
C SER A 224 3.60 -11.27 10.08
N GLY A 225 4.18 -10.53 11.06
CA GLY A 225 4.23 -11.00 12.45
C GLY A 225 2.86 -11.20 13.09
N VAL A 226 1.88 -10.32 12.79
CA VAL A 226 0.49 -10.49 13.25
C VAL A 226 -0.15 -11.71 12.60
N VAL A 227 0.01 -11.89 11.30
CA VAL A 227 -0.51 -13.06 10.57
C VAL A 227 0.07 -14.37 11.10
N ASP A 228 1.37 -14.42 11.32
CA ASP A 228 2.05 -15.59 11.92
C ASP A 228 1.51 -15.89 13.33
N ALA A 229 1.31 -14.87 14.15
CA ALA A 229 0.79 -15.05 15.51
C ALA A 229 -0.67 -15.54 15.50
N ILE A 230 -1.51 -15.06 14.56
CA ILE A 230 -2.87 -15.58 14.38
C ILE A 230 -2.81 -17.05 13.94
N GLY A 231 -1.99 -17.39 12.95
CA GLY A 231 -1.87 -18.76 12.43
C GLY A 231 -1.34 -19.77 13.45
N ALA A 232 -0.51 -19.32 14.39
CA ALA A 232 0.10 -20.19 15.40
C ALA A 232 -0.84 -20.61 16.54
N GLY A 233 -1.95 -19.87 16.78
CA GLY A 233 -2.83 -20.07 17.93
C GLY A 233 -4.24 -20.47 17.52
N GLU A 234 -4.83 -21.48 18.17
CA GLU A 234 -6.27 -21.79 18.05
C GLU A 234 -7.10 -20.78 18.85
N GLY A 235 -8.15 -20.25 18.24
CA GLY A 235 -9.03 -19.24 18.84
C GLY A 235 -8.48 -17.82 18.81
N THR A 236 -7.44 -17.58 18.02
CA THR A 236 -6.88 -16.24 17.82
C THR A 236 -7.70 -15.40 16.83
N ILE A 237 -7.66 -14.08 16.99
CA ILE A 237 -8.25 -13.09 16.09
C ILE A 237 -7.36 -11.84 16.07
N GLY A 238 -7.17 -11.26 14.91
CA GLY A 238 -6.40 -10.02 14.74
C GLY A 238 -6.85 -9.27 13.50
N TYR A 239 -6.08 -8.25 13.14
CA TYR A 239 -6.33 -7.42 11.96
C TYR A 239 -5.05 -7.27 11.15
N ALA A 240 -5.17 -7.40 9.83
CA ALA A 240 -4.03 -7.34 8.93
C ALA A 240 -4.49 -6.90 7.54
N ASP A 241 -3.57 -6.40 6.72
CA ASP A 241 -3.82 -6.20 5.30
C ASP A 241 -4.26 -7.53 4.66
N ALA A 242 -5.37 -7.48 3.92
CA ALA A 242 -6.00 -8.68 3.36
C ALA A 242 -5.09 -9.46 2.42
N SER A 243 -4.12 -8.79 1.76
CA SER A 243 -3.17 -9.45 0.87
C SER A 243 -2.29 -10.50 1.57
N GLN A 244 -2.10 -10.36 2.88
CA GLN A 244 -1.10 -11.15 3.62
C GLN A 244 -1.67 -12.25 4.50
N ILE A 245 -3.00 -12.34 4.69
CA ILE A 245 -3.63 -13.28 5.64
C ILE A 245 -3.53 -14.76 5.21
N GLY A 246 -3.21 -15.05 3.93
CA GLY A 246 -3.07 -16.43 3.44
C GLY A 246 -4.35 -17.24 3.60
N ASP A 247 -4.25 -18.41 4.23
CA ASP A 247 -5.36 -19.36 4.45
C ASP A 247 -6.13 -19.12 5.77
N LEU A 248 -5.87 -18.03 6.48
CA LEU A 248 -6.61 -17.68 7.69
C LEU A 248 -8.08 -17.35 7.34
N GLY A 249 -9.00 -17.68 8.27
CA GLY A 249 -10.39 -17.19 8.17
C GLY A 249 -10.43 -15.68 8.25
N ALA A 250 -11.37 -15.07 7.52
CA ALA A 250 -11.64 -13.63 7.59
C ALA A 250 -13.10 -13.38 7.90
N ALA A 251 -13.40 -12.59 8.92
CA ALA A 251 -14.75 -12.27 9.30
C ALA A 251 -15.40 -11.32 8.28
N LYS A 252 -16.68 -11.58 7.96
CA LYS A 252 -17.54 -10.62 7.29
C LYS A 252 -17.94 -9.54 8.30
N VAL A 253 -17.87 -8.30 7.88
CA VAL A 253 -18.13 -7.13 8.73
C VAL A 253 -19.50 -6.56 8.40
N LYS A 254 -20.30 -6.26 9.43
CA LYS A 254 -21.61 -5.65 9.22
C LYS A 254 -21.48 -4.21 8.76
N ALA A 255 -22.12 -3.91 7.63
CA ALA A 255 -22.30 -2.57 7.09
C ALA A 255 -23.76 -2.40 6.65
N GLY A 256 -24.47 -1.41 7.21
CA GLY A 256 -25.92 -1.34 7.06
C GLY A 256 -26.62 -2.57 7.68
N ASP A 257 -27.45 -3.25 6.89
CA ASP A 257 -28.18 -4.45 7.31
C ASP A 257 -27.48 -5.76 6.91
N GLU A 258 -26.34 -5.71 6.19
CA GLU A 258 -25.68 -6.87 5.62
C GLU A 258 -24.29 -7.11 6.23
N PHE A 259 -23.83 -8.38 6.19
CA PHE A 259 -22.45 -8.75 6.51
C PHE A 259 -21.66 -8.85 5.21
N ILE A 260 -20.68 -7.97 5.06
CA ILE A 260 -19.90 -7.79 3.84
C ILE A 260 -18.55 -8.50 3.97
N GLU A 261 -18.25 -9.37 3.01
CA GLU A 261 -16.93 -9.95 2.85
C GLU A 261 -15.97 -8.91 2.28
N TYR A 262 -14.71 -8.92 2.74
CA TYR A 262 -13.73 -8.02 2.17
C TYR A 262 -13.48 -8.34 0.68
N SER A 263 -13.37 -7.32 -0.13
CA SER A 263 -12.85 -7.40 -1.49
C SER A 263 -12.28 -6.04 -1.89
N PRO A 264 -11.39 -6.01 -2.90
CA PRO A 264 -10.89 -4.74 -3.43
C PRO A 264 -12.01 -3.78 -3.84
N GLU A 265 -13.04 -4.32 -4.51
CA GLU A 265 -14.17 -3.54 -5.01
C GLU A 265 -15.05 -2.99 -3.87
N ALA A 266 -15.29 -3.80 -2.82
CA ALA A 266 -16.05 -3.37 -1.66
C ALA A 266 -15.29 -2.33 -0.83
N ALA A 267 -13.97 -2.46 -0.73
CA ALA A 267 -13.09 -1.50 -0.05
C ALA A 267 -12.97 -0.17 -0.83
N ALA A 268 -12.87 -0.22 -2.17
CA ALA A 268 -12.77 0.97 -3.01
C ALA A 268 -13.94 1.93 -2.84
N LYS A 269 -15.14 1.41 -2.57
CA LYS A 269 -16.36 2.23 -2.41
C LYS A 269 -16.27 3.22 -1.24
N VAL A 270 -15.48 2.94 -0.20
CA VAL A 270 -15.28 3.88 0.91
C VAL A 270 -14.64 5.18 0.42
N LEU A 271 -13.80 5.12 -0.61
CA LEU A 271 -13.15 6.29 -1.20
C LEU A 271 -14.10 7.20 -1.98
N GLU A 272 -15.26 6.71 -2.42
CA GLU A 272 -16.23 7.52 -3.18
C GLU A 272 -16.79 8.68 -2.34
N THR A 273 -16.79 8.51 -1.01
CA THR A 273 -17.24 9.54 -0.06
C THR A 273 -16.09 10.24 0.66
N ALA A 274 -14.85 9.83 0.39
CA ALA A 274 -13.67 10.39 1.02
C ALA A 274 -13.50 11.88 0.68
N LYS A 275 -13.08 12.67 1.66
CA LYS A 275 -12.83 14.11 1.50
C LYS A 275 -11.37 14.40 1.73
N ARG A 276 -10.80 15.29 0.94
CA ARG A 276 -9.46 15.79 1.22
C ARG A 276 -9.46 16.59 2.53
N THR A 277 -8.43 16.36 3.35
CA THR A 277 -8.23 17.11 4.59
C THR A 277 -7.80 18.57 4.31
N ASP A 278 -7.14 18.83 3.17
CA ASP A 278 -6.76 20.16 2.68
C ASP A 278 -7.02 20.26 1.18
N GLU A 279 -8.20 20.81 0.80
CA GLU A 279 -8.60 20.98 -0.60
C GLU A 279 -7.73 22.01 -1.36
N GLY A 280 -7.08 22.92 -0.64
CA GLY A 280 -6.25 23.99 -1.22
C GLY A 280 -4.81 23.59 -1.50
N SER A 281 -4.33 22.52 -0.88
CA SER A 281 -2.95 22.08 -1.00
C SER A 281 -2.62 21.48 -2.35
N LYS A 282 -1.38 21.71 -2.81
CA LYS A 282 -0.80 21.08 -4.01
C LYS A 282 0.18 19.97 -3.67
N THR A 283 0.47 19.79 -2.40
CA THR A 283 1.46 18.84 -1.88
C THR A 283 0.84 17.85 -0.90
N ASN A 284 -0.26 18.21 -0.22
CA ASN A 284 -0.98 17.34 0.71
C ASN A 284 -2.31 16.88 0.12
N PHE A 285 -2.41 15.60 -0.21
CA PHE A 285 -3.62 14.95 -0.76
C PHE A 285 -4.18 13.91 0.22
N ALA A 286 -3.96 14.08 1.52
CA ALA A 286 -4.54 13.25 2.56
C ALA A 286 -6.07 13.30 2.51
N VAL A 287 -6.70 12.17 2.83
CA VAL A 287 -8.16 12.00 2.81
C VAL A 287 -8.68 11.54 4.16
N GLU A 288 -9.89 11.96 4.48
CA GLU A 288 -10.70 11.47 5.60
C GLU A 288 -11.77 10.53 5.06
N LEU A 289 -11.91 9.36 5.69
CA LEU A 289 -12.86 8.32 5.30
C LEU A 289 -14.11 8.37 6.18
N ASP A 290 -15.30 8.25 5.59
CA ASP A 290 -16.54 8.06 6.32
C ASP A 290 -16.83 6.56 6.52
N GLN A 291 -16.10 5.94 7.45
CA GLN A 291 -16.21 4.51 7.76
C GLN A 291 -17.48 4.17 8.57
N ALA A 292 -18.04 5.13 9.29
CA ALA A 292 -19.23 4.94 10.11
C ALA A 292 -20.51 4.78 9.28
N ASN A 293 -20.59 5.49 8.15
CA ASN A 293 -21.76 5.51 7.28
C ASN A 293 -21.55 4.70 6.00
N ALA A 294 -20.75 3.65 6.08
CA ALA A 294 -20.57 2.73 4.97
C ALA A 294 -21.94 2.14 4.57
N GLY A 295 -22.36 2.41 3.35
CA GLY A 295 -23.65 1.94 2.80
C GLY A 295 -23.61 0.46 2.44
N ASP A 296 -24.71 -0.02 1.87
CA ASP A 296 -24.84 -1.41 1.43
C ASP A 296 -23.75 -1.81 0.43
N GLY A 297 -23.16 -2.99 0.63
CA GLY A 297 -22.11 -3.54 -0.21
C GLY A 297 -20.76 -2.82 -0.09
N VAL A 298 -20.53 -2.03 0.94
CA VAL A 298 -19.25 -1.37 1.25
C VAL A 298 -18.55 -2.14 2.38
N TYR A 299 -17.29 -2.52 2.18
CA TYR A 299 -16.47 -3.06 3.26
C TYR A 299 -15.79 -1.89 4.00
N PRO A 300 -16.14 -1.64 5.28
CA PRO A 300 -15.77 -0.38 5.93
C PRO A 300 -14.38 -0.37 6.56
N VAL A 301 -13.76 -1.54 6.77
CA VAL A 301 -12.47 -1.65 7.44
C VAL A 301 -11.36 -1.59 6.39
N VAL A 302 -10.95 -0.37 6.06
CA VAL A 302 -9.98 -0.11 5.00
C VAL A 302 -8.80 0.71 5.51
N LEU A 303 -7.67 0.52 4.87
CA LEU A 303 -6.53 1.42 4.97
C LEU A 303 -6.31 2.15 3.64
N VAL A 304 -5.82 3.38 3.75
CA VAL A 304 -5.29 4.16 2.65
C VAL A 304 -3.83 4.44 2.97
N SER A 305 -2.93 3.90 2.17
CA SER A 305 -1.51 4.17 2.36
C SER A 305 -1.06 5.31 1.45
N TYR A 306 -0.24 6.16 2.01
CA TYR A 306 0.34 7.34 1.38
C TYR A 306 1.79 7.08 0.97
N ALA A 307 2.16 7.57 -0.21
CA ALA A 307 3.54 7.85 -0.54
C ALA A 307 3.89 9.24 -0.02
N ILE A 308 5.00 9.35 0.68
CA ILE A 308 5.50 10.58 1.30
C ILE A 308 6.90 10.85 0.76
N ALA A 309 7.14 12.07 0.25
CA ALA A 309 8.40 12.47 -0.35
C ALA A 309 8.68 13.96 -0.15
N CYS A 310 9.86 14.42 -0.54
CA CYS A 310 10.23 15.84 -0.51
C CYS A 310 10.06 16.50 -1.89
N THR A 311 9.79 17.81 -1.91
CA THR A 311 9.84 18.59 -3.17
C THR A 311 11.26 18.84 -3.63
N ASP A 312 12.22 18.82 -2.73
CA ASP A 312 13.64 19.09 -3.01
C ASP A 312 14.52 18.05 -2.30
N TYR A 313 15.57 17.61 -2.99
CA TYR A 313 16.58 16.68 -2.49
C TYR A 313 17.98 17.29 -2.71
N ASP A 314 18.91 16.98 -1.82
CA ASP A 314 20.31 17.42 -1.98
C ASP A 314 21.03 16.71 -3.14
N ASP A 315 20.52 15.53 -3.54
CA ASP A 315 21.04 14.70 -4.63
C ASP A 315 20.03 14.67 -5.78
N ALA A 316 20.39 15.25 -6.91
CA ALA A 316 19.54 15.32 -8.12
C ALA A 316 19.25 13.93 -8.74
N GLU A 317 20.18 12.96 -8.62
CA GLU A 317 19.94 11.60 -9.09
C GLU A 317 18.89 10.91 -8.21
N ALA A 318 19.00 11.05 -6.88
CA ALA A 318 18.00 10.55 -5.95
C ALA A 318 16.64 11.23 -6.16
N ALA A 319 16.59 12.54 -6.41
CA ALA A 319 15.37 13.27 -6.75
C ALA A 319 14.69 12.70 -7.99
N THR A 320 15.46 12.52 -9.07
CA THR A 320 14.97 11.98 -10.35
C THR A 320 14.42 10.57 -10.19
N THR A 321 15.16 9.71 -9.49
CA THR A 321 14.79 8.31 -9.31
C THR A 321 13.60 8.17 -8.36
N THR A 322 13.54 8.95 -7.26
CA THR A 322 12.39 8.97 -6.37
C THR A 322 11.12 9.41 -7.10
N LYS A 323 11.21 10.50 -7.88
CA LYS A 323 10.09 10.98 -8.68
C LYS A 323 9.61 9.91 -9.67
N ALA A 324 10.53 9.33 -10.46
CA ALA A 324 10.19 8.32 -11.44
C ALA A 324 9.55 7.07 -10.81
N TYR A 325 10.08 6.61 -9.67
CA TYR A 325 9.51 5.48 -8.94
C TYR A 325 8.10 5.77 -8.43
N LEU A 326 7.89 6.94 -7.82
CA LEU A 326 6.58 7.33 -7.29
C LEU A 326 5.56 7.62 -8.42
N GLU A 327 6.00 8.14 -9.57
CA GLU A 327 5.18 8.27 -10.78
C GLU A 327 4.76 6.89 -11.31
N TYR A 328 5.69 5.92 -11.34
CA TYR A 328 5.38 4.55 -11.76
C TYR A 328 4.35 3.89 -10.83
N ILE A 329 4.57 3.88 -9.51
CA ILE A 329 3.67 3.19 -8.58
C ILE A 329 2.27 3.82 -8.52
N SER A 330 2.13 5.10 -8.87
CA SER A 330 0.83 5.79 -8.96
C SER A 330 0.21 5.75 -10.35
N SER A 331 0.92 5.23 -11.36
CA SER A 331 0.40 5.07 -12.73
C SER A 331 -0.57 3.89 -12.83
N GLN A 332 -1.36 3.83 -13.92
CA GLN A 332 -2.23 2.68 -14.17
C GLN A 332 -1.45 1.37 -14.22
N GLU A 333 -0.28 1.34 -14.87
CA GLU A 333 0.57 0.15 -14.94
C GLU A 333 1.04 -0.32 -13.55
N GLY A 334 1.52 0.61 -12.72
CA GLY A 334 1.92 0.30 -11.35
C GLY A 334 0.76 -0.15 -10.48
N GLN A 335 -0.41 0.44 -10.65
CA GLN A 335 -1.62 0.06 -9.91
C GLN A 335 -2.12 -1.34 -10.32
N ASP A 336 -2.11 -1.65 -11.62
CA ASP A 336 -2.48 -2.99 -12.12
C ASP A 336 -1.52 -4.05 -11.58
N ALA A 337 -0.21 -3.77 -11.56
CA ALA A 337 0.80 -4.68 -11.00
C ALA A 337 0.56 -4.93 -9.50
N ALA A 338 0.28 -3.89 -8.71
CA ALA A 338 -0.04 -4.05 -7.29
C ALA A 338 -1.34 -4.82 -7.07
N THR A 339 -2.38 -4.55 -7.87
CA THR A 339 -3.66 -5.28 -7.77
C THR A 339 -3.48 -6.77 -8.05
N GLU A 340 -2.66 -7.14 -9.04
CA GLU A 340 -2.33 -8.54 -9.33
C GLU A 340 -1.57 -9.20 -8.17
N ALA A 341 -0.60 -8.51 -7.58
CA ALA A 341 0.26 -9.06 -6.53
C ALA A 341 -0.36 -9.06 -5.14
N ALA A 342 -1.11 -8.02 -4.79
CA ALA A 342 -1.63 -7.77 -3.44
C ALA A 342 -3.17 -7.73 -3.36
N GLY A 343 -3.90 -7.72 -4.47
CA GLY A 343 -5.37 -7.65 -4.44
C GLY A 343 -5.89 -6.34 -3.82
N ASN A 344 -5.14 -5.26 -3.91
CA ASN A 344 -5.59 -3.93 -3.50
C ASN A 344 -6.55 -3.32 -4.53
N ALA A 345 -7.34 -2.35 -4.10
CA ALA A 345 -8.13 -1.53 -5.02
C ALA A 345 -7.20 -0.57 -5.79
N PRO A 346 -7.32 -0.50 -7.13
CA PRO A 346 -6.53 0.47 -7.88
C PRO A 346 -7.00 1.90 -7.58
N LEU A 347 -6.08 2.85 -7.68
CA LEU A 347 -6.40 4.26 -7.57
C LEU A 347 -7.36 4.70 -8.68
N SER A 348 -8.34 5.53 -8.34
CA SER A 348 -9.17 6.19 -9.34
C SER A 348 -8.35 7.13 -10.24
N GLU A 349 -8.85 7.43 -11.45
CA GLU A 349 -8.20 8.41 -12.35
C GLU A 349 -7.95 9.75 -11.65
N ALA A 350 -8.89 10.21 -10.83
CA ALA A 350 -8.74 11.46 -10.07
C ALA A 350 -7.61 11.36 -9.03
N ALA A 351 -7.45 10.22 -8.36
CA ALA A 351 -6.35 10.01 -7.41
C ALA A 351 -4.99 9.91 -8.12
N GLN A 352 -4.92 9.29 -9.30
CA GLN A 352 -3.71 9.27 -10.13
C GLN A 352 -3.32 10.67 -10.61
N GLU A 353 -4.28 11.50 -11.03
CA GLU A 353 -4.02 12.90 -11.41
C GLU A 353 -3.57 13.75 -10.20
N ASN A 354 -4.11 13.50 -9.02
CA ASN A 354 -3.65 14.12 -7.77
C ASN A 354 -2.20 13.74 -7.46
N ALA A 355 -1.85 12.46 -7.57
CA ALA A 355 -0.47 11.98 -7.41
C ALA A 355 0.49 12.65 -8.40
N LYS A 356 0.11 12.71 -9.67
CA LYS A 356 0.88 13.40 -10.71
C LYS A 356 1.05 14.89 -10.42
N SER A 357 0.00 15.56 -9.94
CA SER A 357 0.06 16.95 -9.50
C SER A 357 1.03 17.14 -8.34
N ALA A 358 0.98 16.26 -7.32
CA ALA A 358 1.90 16.28 -6.19
C ALA A 358 3.35 16.11 -6.65
N LEU A 359 3.62 15.09 -7.46
CA LEU A 359 4.94 14.73 -7.97
C LEU A 359 5.54 15.77 -8.91
N SER A 360 4.70 16.59 -9.57
CA SER A 360 5.18 17.70 -10.40
C SER A 360 5.93 18.78 -9.59
N ASN A 361 5.79 18.78 -8.26
CA ASN A 361 6.50 19.71 -7.37
C ASN A 361 7.91 19.22 -7.00
N ILE A 362 8.28 17.96 -7.33
CA ILE A 362 9.65 17.47 -7.11
C ILE A 362 10.58 18.09 -8.15
N LYS A 363 11.60 18.82 -7.67
CA LYS A 363 12.64 19.43 -8.50
C LYS A 363 13.72 18.38 -8.81
N VAL A 364 14.10 18.29 -10.06
CA VAL A 364 15.08 17.32 -10.58
C VAL A 364 16.25 18.03 -11.27
N ASP A 365 16.47 19.32 -10.93
CA ASP A 365 17.50 20.18 -11.58
C ASP A 365 18.88 19.99 -10.96
#